data_93f2579dd2eae9a9416cc7f03f701139
#
_entry.id   93f2579dd2eae9a9416cc7f03f701139
#
_cell.length_a   1.000
_cell.length_b   1.000
_cell.length_c   1.000
_cell.angle_alpha   90.00
_cell.angle_beta   90.00
_cell.angle_gamma   90.00
#
_symmetry.space_group_name_H-M   'P 1'
#
loop_
_entity.id
_entity.type
_entity.pdbx_description
1 polymer ?
#
loop_
_entity_poly.entity_id
_entity_poly.type
_entity_poly.pdbx_seq_one_letter_code
_entity_poly.pdbx_strand_id
1 'polypeptide(L)'
;IPSRSLREFSAVFTDDIETVEIYFTNNQLLFRSENISFYTRLLEGNYPDTDRLIPTDFNNIITFDTNNLRYAMERARLLSNATQNGTVKLEIINGVVSAHVNSPEVGRVNEEIDTESISGQDLTISFNPTYLIDSLKAIDSEKVTISFISAVRPFTLVPNDDTENFIQLITPVRTN
;
A
#
# COMPACT_ATOMS: atom_id res chain seq x y z
N ILE A 1 0.02 17.84 -5.49
CA ILE A 1 -0.01 17.76 -6.97
C ILE A 1 -0.97 16.63 -7.35
N PRO A 2 -1.85 16.79 -8.38
CA PRO A 2 -2.66 15.69 -8.89
C PRO A 2 -1.77 14.57 -9.47
N SER A 3 -2.06 13.30 -9.15
CA SER A 3 -1.27 12.15 -9.63
C SER A 3 -1.26 12.02 -11.16
N ARG A 4 -2.34 12.47 -11.82
CA ARG A 4 -2.39 12.53 -13.28
C ARG A 4 -1.33 13.49 -13.84
N SER A 5 -1.20 14.69 -13.25
CA SER A 5 -0.19 15.66 -13.67
C SER A 5 1.23 15.16 -13.49
N LEU A 6 1.51 14.38 -12.44
CA LEU A 6 2.83 13.76 -12.26
C LEU A 6 3.11 12.71 -13.32
N ARG A 7 2.13 11.93 -13.74
CA ARG A 7 2.29 10.97 -14.86
C ARG A 7 2.53 11.68 -16.19
N GLU A 8 1.80 12.75 -16.45
CA GLU A 8 2.01 13.57 -17.66
C GLU A 8 3.37 14.26 -17.63
N PHE A 9 3.81 14.75 -16.47
CA PHE A 9 5.16 15.27 -16.27
C PHE A 9 6.23 14.20 -16.59
N SER A 10 6.12 13.00 -16.03
CA SER A 10 7.07 11.90 -16.28
C SER A 10 7.11 11.46 -17.76
N ALA A 11 6.03 11.65 -18.52
CA ALA A 11 6.00 11.35 -19.95
C ALA A 11 6.65 12.44 -20.83
N VAL A 12 6.70 13.68 -20.32
CA VAL A 12 7.25 14.85 -21.05
C VAL A 12 8.72 15.08 -20.71
N PHE A 13 9.10 14.87 -19.44
CA PHE A 13 10.47 15.04 -18.96
C PHE A 13 11.15 13.66 -18.96
N THR A 14 11.89 13.40 -20.02
CA THR A 14 12.60 12.13 -20.26
C THR A 14 14.01 12.16 -19.65
N ASP A 15 14.67 11.00 -19.61
CA ASP A 15 15.97 10.81 -18.93
C ASP A 15 17.13 11.63 -19.53
N ASP A 16 16.95 12.24 -20.71
CA ASP A 16 17.89 13.14 -21.36
C ASP A 16 17.88 14.57 -20.80
N ILE A 17 16.91 14.87 -19.92
CA ILE A 17 16.78 16.17 -19.24
C ILE A 17 17.52 16.13 -17.91
N GLU A 18 18.70 16.74 -17.86
CA GLU A 18 19.56 16.74 -16.68
C GLU A 18 19.04 17.62 -15.53
N THR A 19 18.30 18.69 -15.86
CA THR A 19 17.87 19.67 -14.85
C THR A 19 16.46 20.17 -15.10
N VAL A 20 15.65 20.18 -14.04
CA VAL A 20 14.31 20.75 -14.04
C VAL A 20 14.21 21.78 -12.92
N GLU A 21 13.87 23.00 -13.30
CA GLU A 21 13.54 24.08 -12.35
C GLU A 21 12.09 23.94 -11.92
N ILE A 22 11.83 24.12 -10.62
CA ILE A 22 10.49 24.03 -10.04
C ILE A 22 10.10 25.37 -9.44
N TYR A 23 9.04 25.98 -9.95
CA TYR A 23 8.46 27.21 -9.44
C TYR A 23 7.06 26.94 -8.92
N PHE A 24 6.72 27.49 -7.77
CA PHE A 24 5.40 27.30 -7.19
C PHE A 24 4.84 28.58 -6.58
N THR A 25 3.52 28.66 -6.64
CA THR A 25 2.71 29.63 -5.94
C THR A 25 1.77 28.90 -5.00
N ASN A 26 0.85 29.61 -4.33
CA ASN A 26 -0.10 28.98 -3.42
C ASN A 26 -1.00 27.92 -4.08
N ASN A 27 -1.24 28.00 -5.40
CA ASN A 27 -2.20 27.13 -6.10
C ASN A 27 -1.71 26.57 -7.46
N GLN A 28 -0.48 26.89 -7.85
CA GLN A 28 0.10 26.47 -9.14
C GLN A 28 1.54 26.02 -8.98
N LEU A 29 1.92 25.11 -9.85
CA LEU A 29 3.26 24.57 -9.99
C LEU A 29 3.69 24.65 -11.46
N LEU A 30 4.91 25.11 -11.70
CA LEU A 30 5.58 25.11 -13.00
C LEU A 30 6.85 24.27 -12.90
N PHE A 31 6.98 23.30 -13.76
CA PHE A 31 8.24 22.63 -14.07
C PHE A 31 8.78 23.20 -15.38
N ARG A 32 10.05 23.58 -15.37
CA ARG A 32 10.71 24.20 -16.52
C ARG A 32 12.05 23.54 -16.78
N SER A 33 12.30 23.22 -18.03
CA SER A 33 13.61 22.93 -18.60
C SER A 33 13.85 23.85 -19.80
N GLU A 34 14.99 23.76 -20.46
CA GLU A 34 15.41 24.68 -21.54
C GLU A 34 14.30 24.98 -22.56
N ASN A 35 13.60 23.95 -23.05
CA ASN A 35 12.59 24.05 -24.09
C ASN A 35 11.18 23.60 -23.66
N ILE A 36 11.00 23.21 -22.38
CA ILE A 36 9.76 22.63 -21.88
C ILE A 36 9.27 23.46 -20.69
N SER A 37 7.99 23.76 -20.70
CA SER A 37 7.30 24.37 -19.55
C SER A 37 6.01 23.59 -19.30
N PHE A 38 5.91 22.97 -18.12
CA PHE A 38 4.74 22.19 -17.72
C PHE A 38 4.07 22.82 -16.50
N TYR A 39 2.81 23.19 -16.66
CA TYR A 39 2.01 23.82 -15.61
C TYR A 39 0.97 22.85 -15.06
N THR A 40 0.80 22.88 -13.74
CA THR A 40 -0.31 22.17 -13.08
C THR A 40 -0.86 22.99 -11.92
N ARG A 41 -2.13 22.75 -11.57
CA ARG A 41 -2.71 23.29 -10.33
C ARG A 41 -2.41 22.35 -9.17
N LEU A 42 -2.19 22.94 -8.01
CA LEU A 42 -2.10 22.20 -6.75
C LEU A 42 -3.50 21.76 -6.31
N LEU A 43 -3.55 20.65 -5.60
CA LEU A 43 -4.77 20.22 -4.91
C LEU A 43 -5.07 21.21 -3.77
N GLU A 44 -6.35 21.52 -3.59
CA GLU A 44 -6.79 22.35 -2.46
C GLU A 44 -6.74 21.56 -1.15
N GLY A 45 -6.47 22.26 -0.05
CA GLY A 45 -6.44 21.70 1.30
C GLY A 45 -5.03 21.56 1.85
N ASN A 46 -4.96 21.35 3.16
CA ASN A 46 -3.71 21.08 3.85
C ASN A 46 -3.33 19.61 3.69
N TYR A 47 -2.06 19.37 3.38
CA TYR A 47 -1.53 18.01 3.38
C TYR A 47 -1.53 17.46 4.82
N PRO A 48 -2.02 16.23 5.05
CA PRO A 48 -2.03 15.64 6.39
C PRO A 48 -0.61 15.52 6.94
N ASP A 49 -0.48 15.70 8.25
CA ASP A 49 0.77 15.43 8.98
C ASP A 49 0.98 13.90 9.03
N THR A 50 1.78 13.40 8.09
CA THR A 50 2.00 11.95 7.91
C THR A 50 2.74 11.33 9.09
N ASP A 51 3.60 12.08 9.78
CA ASP A 51 4.36 11.56 10.92
C ASP A 51 3.43 11.17 12.08
N ARG A 52 2.31 11.88 12.22
CA ARG A 52 1.28 11.56 13.21
C ARG A 52 0.37 10.40 12.82
N LEU A 53 0.36 10.03 11.55
CA LEU A 53 -0.47 8.93 11.05
C LEU A 53 0.25 7.58 11.17
N ILE A 54 1.58 7.59 11.13
CA ILE A 54 2.41 6.39 11.21
C ILE A 54 2.46 5.91 12.65
N PRO A 55 1.96 4.70 12.95
CA PRO A 55 2.04 4.13 14.29
C PRO A 55 3.48 3.79 14.67
N THR A 56 3.78 3.87 15.95
CA THR A 56 5.07 3.47 16.54
C THR A 56 4.97 2.23 17.43
N ASP A 57 3.76 1.91 17.91
CA ASP A 57 3.51 0.76 18.79
C ASP A 57 2.64 -0.26 18.07
N PHE A 58 3.08 -1.51 18.03
CA PHE A 58 2.41 -2.60 17.34
C PHE A 58 2.16 -3.78 18.25
N ASN A 59 0.99 -4.41 18.11
CA ASN A 59 0.61 -5.61 18.85
C ASN A 59 0.95 -6.90 18.10
N ASN A 60 0.98 -6.83 16.77
CA ASN A 60 1.29 -7.96 15.89
C ASN A 60 2.34 -7.54 14.87
N ILE A 61 3.37 -8.35 14.70
CA ILE A 61 4.44 -8.13 13.72
C ILE A 61 4.68 -9.44 12.99
N ILE A 62 4.58 -9.42 11.66
CA ILE A 62 4.67 -10.62 10.83
C ILE A 62 5.59 -10.33 9.65
N THR A 63 6.56 -11.20 9.43
CA THR A 63 7.44 -11.13 8.26
C THR A 63 7.04 -12.20 7.25
N PHE A 64 6.98 -11.81 5.99
CA PHE A 64 6.63 -12.66 4.86
C PHE A 64 7.74 -12.63 3.80
N ASP A 65 7.79 -13.69 2.98
CA ASP A 65 8.36 -13.58 1.64
C ASP A 65 7.49 -12.63 0.80
N THR A 66 8.11 -11.63 0.20
CA THR A 66 7.40 -10.55 -0.53
C THR A 66 6.59 -11.10 -1.71
N ASN A 67 7.16 -12.04 -2.47
CA ASN A 67 6.51 -12.60 -3.64
C ASN A 67 5.37 -13.55 -3.26
N ASN A 68 5.57 -14.40 -2.25
CA ASN A 68 4.55 -15.33 -1.77
C ASN A 68 3.31 -14.58 -1.28
N LEU A 69 3.52 -13.54 -0.47
CA LEU A 69 2.44 -12.68 0.00
C LEU A 69 1.73 -11.97 -1.17
N ARG A 70 2.50 -11.43 -2.11
CA ARG A 70 1.95 -10.76 -3.30
C ARG A 70 1.07 -11.69 -4.12
N TYR A 71 1.54 -12.91 -4.41
CA TYR A 71 0.77 -13.87 -5.19
C TYR A 71 -0.50 -14.33 -4.46
N ALA A 72 -0.43 -14.55 -3.14
CA ALA A 72 -1.61 -14.87 -2.34
C ALA A 72 -2.66 -13.73 -2.42
N MET A 73 -2.22 -12.48 -2.28
CA MET A 73 -3.11 -11.32 -2.41
C MET A 73 -3.65 -11.13 -3.82
N GLU A 74 -2.86 -11.39 -4.87
CA GLU A 74 -3.33 -11.35 -6.26
C GLU A 74 -4.42 -12.38 -6.52
N ARG A 75 -4.28 -13.62 -6.03
CA ARG A 75 -5.32 -14.66 -6.12
C ARG A 75 -6.58 -14.26 -5.35
N ALA A 76 -6.43 -13.78 -4.12
CA ALA A 76 -7.54 -13.30 -3.31
C ALA A 76 -8.29 -12.12 -3.97
N ARG A 77 -7.57 -11.20 -4.63
CA ARG A 77 -8.17 -10.07 -5.36
C ARG A 77 -9.07 -10.50 -6.50
N LEU A 78 -8.74 -11.56 -7.23
CA LEU A 78 -9.57 -12.04 -8.35
C LEU A 78 -11.00 -12.35 -7.90
N LEU A 79 -11.16 -12.90 -6.69
CA LEU A 79 -12.48 -13.19 -6.13
C LEU A 79 -13.09 -11.97 -5.40
N SER A 80 -12.26 -11.15 -4.75
CA SER A 80 -12.76 -9.98 -4.04
C SER A 80 -13.38 -8.94 -4.99
N ASN A 81 -12.93 -8.85 -6.23
CA ASN A 81 -13.54 -7.99 -7.25
C ASN A 81 -15.00 -8.35 -7.56
N ALA A 82 -15.41 -9.58 -7.31
CA ALA A 82 -16.80 -10.04 -7.42
C ALA A 82 -17.62 -9.81 -6.13
N THR A 83 -17.02 -9.23 -5.09
CA THR A 83 -17.71 -8.84 -3.86
C THR A 83 -18.09 -7.36 -3.89
N GLN A 84 -19.17 -6.98 -3.21
CA GLN A 84 -19.62 -5.59 -3.15
C GLN A 84 -18.57 -4.63 -2.57
N ASN A 85 -17.70 -5.11 -1.69
CA ASN A 85 -16.74 -4.29 -0.97
C ASN A 85 -15.31 -4.39 -1.50
N GLY A 86 -15.00 -5.32 -2.41
CA GLY A 86 -13.64 -5.52 -2.95
C GLY A 86 -12.58 -5.79 -1.87
N THR A 87 -12.95 -6.48 -0.77
CA THR A 87 -12.09 -6.68 0.40
C THR A 87 -11.64 -8.12 0.56
N VAL A 88 -10.46 -8.27 1.15
CA VAL A 88 -9.92 -9.52 1.69
C VAL A 88 -9.93 -9.43 3.21
N LYS A 89 -10.29 -10.52 3.87
CA LYS A 89 -10.15 -10.68 5.31
C LYS A 89 -8.88 -11.50 5.60
N LEU A 90 -7.95 -10.92 6.32
CA LEU A 90 -6.77 -11.60 6.84
C LEU A 90 -7.05 -12.05 8.27
N GLU A 91 -6.86 -13.32 8.55
CA GLU A 91 -6.97 -13.90 9.88
C GLU A 91 -5.62 -14.40 10.37
N ILE A 92 -5.29 -14.04 11.58
CA ILE A 92 -4.14 -14.52 12.34
C ILE A 92 -4.70 -15.27 13.52
N ILE A 93 -4.63 -16.60 13.50
CA ILE A 93 -5.21 -17.45 14.55
C ILE A 93 -4.20 -18.53 14.91
N ASN A 94 -3.85 -18.61 16.19
CA ASN A 94 -2.88 -19.61 16.71
C ASN A 94 -1.55 -19.60 15.93
N GLY A 95 -1.07 -18.45 15.47
CA GLY A 95 0.18 -18.33 14.73
C GLY A 95 0.10 -18.72 13.26
N VAL A 96 -1.09 -18.97 12.73
CA VAL A 96 -1.33 -19.22 11.31
C VAL A 96 -1.97 -18.00 10.67
N VAL A 97 -1.47 -17.58 9.52
CA VAL A 97 -2.02 -16.47 8.73
C VAL A 97 -2.79 -17.02 7.55
N SER A 98 -4.03 -16.58 7.38
CA SER A 98 -4.86 -16.98 6.24
C SER A 98 -5.64 -15.82 5.64
N ALA A 99 -5.77 -15.83 4.32
CA ALA A 99 -6.56 -14.89 3.56
C ALA A 99 -7.91 -15.50 3.19
N HIS A 100 -8.98 -14.80 3.51
CA HIS A 100 -10.35 -15.23 3.25
C HIS A 100 -11.06 -14.23 2.35
N VAL A 101 -11.70 -14.76 1.30
CA VAL A 101 -12.64 -14.04 0.46
C VAL A 101 -13.92 -14.85 0.38
N ASN A 102 -15.05 -14.20 0.57
CA ASN A 102 -16.37 -14.82 0.44
C ASN A 102 -17.21 -14.00 -0.54
N SER A 103 -17.45 -14.56 -1.72
CA SER A 103 -18.35 -13.99 -2.72
C SER A 103 -19.58 -14.88 -2.86
N PRO A 104 -20.79 -14.35 -2.67
CA PRO A 104 -22.03 -15.12 -2.88
C PRO A 104 -22.17 -15.70 -4.28
N GLU A 105 -21.58 -15.04 -5.29
CA GLU A 105 -21.71 -15.40 -6.71
C GLU A 105 -20.62 -16.35 -7.20
N VAL A 106 -19.39 -16.22 -6.69
CA VAL A 106 -18.20 -16.92 -7.23
C VAL A 106 -17.67 -17.99 -6.27
N GLY A 107 -18.02 -17.93 -4.98
CA GLY A 107 -17.61 -18.91 -3.97
C GLY A 107 -16.68 -18.35 -2.90
N ARG A 108 -15.99 -19.27 -2.21
CA ARG A 108 -15.10 -18.94 -1.08
C ARG A 108 -13.68 -19.36 -1.39
N VAL A 109 -12.74 -18.52 -1.00
CA VAL A 109 -11.31 -18.84 -0.93
C VAL A 109 -10.86 -18.72 0.50
N ASN A 110 -10.13 -19.71 0.93
CA ASN A 110 -9.35 -19.71 2.15
C ASN A 110 -7.96 -20.18 1.77
N GLU A 111 -6.99 -19.31 1.92
CA GLU A 111 -5.61 -19.57 1.55
C GLU A 111 -4.69 -19.26 2.73
N GLU A 112 -3.98 -20.27 3.19
CA GLU A 112 -2.94 -20.12 4.20
C GLU A 112 -1.71 -19.47 3.57
N ILE A 113 -1.09 -18.54 4.28
CA ILE A 113 0.05 -17.78 3.81
C ILE A 113 1.24 -18.09 4.73
N ASP A 114 2.28 -18.65 4.14
CA ASP A 114 3.52 -18.95 4.87
C ASP A 114 4.15 -17.67 5.42
N THR A 115 4.64 -17.75 6.64
CA THR A 115 5.30 -16.64 7.33
C THR A 115 6.73 -17.02 7.72
N GLU A 116 7.65 -16.08 7.60
CA GLU A 116 9.04 -16.22 8.07
C GLU A 116 9.13 -16.08 9.60
N SER A 117 8.35 -15.14 10.13
CA SER A 117 8.21 -14.94 11.56
C SER A 117 6.87 -14.31 11.89
N ILE A 118 6.35 -14.63 13.07
CA ILE A 118 5.09 -14.09 13.57
C ILE A 118 5.21 -13.84 15.06
N SER A 119 4.75 -12.68 15.50
CA SER A 119 4.60 -12.34 16.92
C SER A 119 3.31 -11.57 17.14
N GLY A 120 2.69 -11.74 18.29
CA GLY A 120 1.46 -11.05 18.68
C GLY A 120 0.33 -12.00 19.03
N GLN A 121 -0.90 -11.49 18.94
CA GLN A 121 -2.13 -12.17 19.34
C GLN A 121 -3.01 -12.47 18.12
N ASP A 122 -4.05 -13.26 18.32
CA ASP A 122 -5.07 -13.49 17.30
C ASP A 122 -5.67 -12.17 16.82
N LEU A 123 -5.77 -12.01 15.51
CA LEU A 123 -6.26 -10.79 14.87
C LEU A 123 -7.03 -11.15 13.60
N THR A 124 -8.16 -10.47 13.40
CA THR A 124 -8.89 -10.51 12.13
C THR A 124 -9.02 -9.09 11.59
N ILE A 125 -8.54 -8.83 10.38
CA ILE A 125 -8.55 -7.52 9.75
C ILE A 125 -9.01 -7.62 8.29
N SER A 126 -9.81 -6.66 7.84
CA SER A 126 -10.25 -6.59 6.45
C SER A 126 -9.70 -5.35 5.76
N PHE A 127 -9.24 -5.49 4.53
CA PHE A 127 -8.70 -4.38 3.74
C PHE A 127 -8.87 -4.62 2.23
N ASN A 128 -8.66 -3.57 1.44
CA ASN A 128 -8.61 -3.72 -0.01
C ASN A 128 -7.25 -4.29 -0.44
N PRO A 129 -7.20 -5.51 -1.03
CA PRO A 129 -5.95 -6.17 -1.41
C PRO A 129 -5.16 -5.40 -2.46
N THR A 130 -5.80 -4.54 -3.26
CA THR A 130 -5.12 -3.76 -4.29
C THR A 130 -4.04 -2.86 -3.69
N TYR A 131 -4.32 -2.21 -2.56
CA TYR A 131 -3.34 -1.34 -1.90
C TYR A 131 -2.12 -2.13 -1.41
N LEU A 132 -2.33 -3.32 -0.86
CA LEU A 132 -1.23 -4.18 -0.43
C LEU A 132 -0.42 -4.69 -1.64
N ILE A 133 -1.08 -5.12 -2.70
CA ILE A 133 -0.43 -5.58 -3.94
C ILE A 133 0.41 -4.46 -4.56
N ASP A 134 -0.14 -3.25 -4.66
CA ASP A 134 0.58 -2.11 -5.26
C ASP A 134 1.81 -1.73 -4.41
N SER A 135 1.69 -1.81 -3.07
CA SER A 135 2.82 -1.61 -2.17
C SER A 135 3.90 -2.67 -2.36
N LEU A 136 3.51 -3.96 -2.42
CA LEU A 136 4.45 -5.07 -2.63
C LEU A 136 5.16 -5.02 -3.99
N LYS A 137 4.52 -4.45 -5.02
CA LYS A 137 5.15 -4.23 -6.33
C LYS A 137 6.18 -3.11 -6.34
N ALA A 138 6.09 -2.19 -5.41
CA ALA A 138 7.03 -1.08 -5.27
C ALA A 138 8.26 -1.44 -4.40
N ILE A 139 8.27 -2.63 -3.81
CA ILE A 139 9.34 -3.11 -2.93
C ILE A 139 10.25 -4.05 -3.71
N ASP A 140 11.55 -3.79 -3.68
CA ASP A 140 12.61 -4.65 -4.23
C ASP A 140 13.36 -5.39 -3.10
N SER A 141 12.63 -5.93 -2.14
CA SER A 141 13.14 -6.70 -1.00
C SER A 141 12.58 -8.11 -1.03
N GLU A 142 13.40 -9.11 -0.70
CA GLU A 142 12.94 -10.50 -0.60
C GLU A 142 11.92 -10.69 0.53
N LYS A 143 12.02 -9.91 1.59
CA LYS A 143 11.16 -10.01 2.77
C LYS A 143 10.53 -8.67 3.12
N VAL A 144 9.30 -8.76 3.60
CA VAL A 144 8.51 -7.60 4.05
C VAL A 144 7.92 -7.88 5.41
N THR A 145 7.93 -6.88 6.27
CA THR A 145 7.29 -6.93 7.58
C THR A 145 6.03 -6.10 7.59
N ILE A 146 4.92 -6.73 7.99
CA ILE A 146 3.64 -6.05 8.25
C ILE A 146 3.41 -5.97 9.74
N SER A 147 3.05 -4.76 10.21
CA SER A 147 2.84 -4.50 11.64
C SER A 147 1.46 -3.92 11.89
N PHE A 148 0.72 -4.54 12.82
CA PHE A 148 -0.67 -4.21 13.14
C PHE A 148 -0.81 -3.74 14.58
N ILE A 149 -1.71 -2.76 14.80
CA ILE A 149 -2.16 -2.36 16.13
C ILE A 149 -3.44 -3.11 16.51
N SER A 150 -4.42 -3.11 15.60
CA SER A 150 -5.74 -3.72 15.80
C SER A 150 -6.50 -3.85 14.48
N ALA A 151 -7.64 -4.52 14.50
CA ALA A 151 -8.52 -4.73 13.36
C ALA A 151 -9.05 -3.46 12.67
N VAL A 152 -9.05 -2.32 13.37
CA VAL A 152 -9.68 -1.07 12.89
C VAL A 152 -8.70 0.11 12.74
N ARG A 153 -7.44 -0.12 13.05
CA ARG A 153 -6.38 0.89 12.91
C ARG A 153 -5.55 0.62 11.67
N PRO A 154 -5.00 1.65 11.03
CA PRO A 154 -4.05 1.47 9.93
C PRO A 154 -2.90 0.57 10.35
N PHE A 155 -2.40 -0.21 9.41
CA PHE A 155 -1.23 -1.06 9.57
C PHE A 155 -0.12 -0.61 8.63
N THR A 156 1.11 -0.95 8.96
CA THR A 156 2.29 -0.58 8.19
C THR A 156 2.90 -1.77 7.50
N LEU A 157 3.58 -1.51 6.40
CA LEU A 157 4.36 -2.45 5.63
C LEU A 157 5.73 -1.81 5.36
N VAL A 158 6.79 -2.54 5.69
CA VAL A 158 8.18 -2.08 5.60
C VAL A 158 9.03 -3.22 5.01
N PRO A 159 9.88 -2.97 3.99
CA PRO A 159 10.86 -3.93 3.51
C PRO A 159 11.92 -4.22 4.59
N ASN A 160 12.43 -5.46 4.66
CA ASN A 160 13.36 -5.84 5.71
C ASN A 160 14.79 -5.36 5.49
N ASP A 161 15.17 -5.12 4.24
CA ASP A 161 16.47 -4.60 3.82
C ASP A 161 16.36 -3.15 3.31
N ASP A 162 15.47 -2.38 3.93
CA ASP A 162 15.15 -1.02 3.52
C ASP A 162 16.33 -0.06 3.76
N THR A 163 17.02 0.25 2.68
CA THR A 163 18.05 1.29 2.64
C THR A 163 17.48 2.69 2.37
N GLU A 164 16.19 2.79 2.03
CA GLU A 164 15.54 4.01 1.56
C GLU A 164 14.50 4.59 2.53
N ASN A 165 14.31 3.98 3.69
CA ASN A 165 13.27 4.33 4.68
C ASN A 165 11.85 4.27 4.10
N PHE A 166 11.56 3.24 3.29
CA PHE A 166 10.24 3.03 2.73
C PHE A 166 9.26 2.56 3.81
N ILE A 167 8.14 3.23 3.93
CA ILE A 167 7.01 2.82 4.75
C ILE A 167 5.70 3.02 4.00
N GLN A 168 4.87 2.01 3.97
CA GLN A 168 3.52 2.09 3.44
C GLN A 168 2.51 1.93 4.56
N LEU A 169 1.54 2.85 4.62
CA LEU A 169 0.41 2.80 5.53
C LEU A 169 -0.85 2.37 4.78
N ILE A 170 -1.53 1.34 5.28
CA ILE A 170 -2.77 0.83 4.69
C ILE A 170 -3.89 0.92 5.73
N THR A 171 -5.03 1.48 5.32
CA THR A 171 -6.22 1.59 6.17
C THR A 171 -7.11 0.37 6.01
N PRO A 172 -7.57 -0.24 7.12
CA PRO A 172 -8.54 -1.33 7.06
C PRO A 172 -9.92 -0.83 6.65
N VAL A 173 -10.75 -1.76 6.16
CA VAL A 173 -12.16 -1.55 5.87
C VAL A 173 -12.97 -2.18 7.02
N ARG A 174 -13.90 -1.42 7.58
CA ARG A 174 -14.84 -1.98 8.57
C ARG A 174 -15.84 -2.86 7.84
N THR A 175 -15.81 -4.13 8.13
CA THR A 175 -16.85 -5.10 7.72
C THR A 175 -17.75 -5.36 8.91
N ASN A 176 -19.04 -5.10 8.73
CA ASN A 176 -20.07 -5.40 9.75
C ASN A 176 -20.30 -6.92 9.83
#